data_d375550830dfd7470090e74bd4c3db14
#
_entry.id   d375550830dfd7470090e74bd4c3db14
#
_cell.length_a   1.000
_cell.length_b   1.000
_cell.length_c   1.000
_cell.angle_alpha   90.00
_cell.angle_beta   90.00
_cell.angle_gamma   90.00
#
_symmetry.space_group_name_H-M   'P 1'
#
loop_
_entity.id
_entity.type
_entity.pdbx_description
1 polymer ?
#
loop_
_entity_poly.entity_id
_entity_poly.type
_entity_poly.pdbx_seq_one_letter_code
_entity_poly.pdbx_strand_id
1 'polypeptide(L)'
;MTEARLFSRHSIGTRIAALFMLLILVITAAMTYVSISVSTNELLDSSTEYTEQLIRRVNAELDMYVEYMKDISDFIVDNGAVAAYLQAANEHRLTDAACRGAQQQLAAAQKIRAEITSIALIPQSGGALFGSEGASLNTYSNYHTADWYVDALADPDEVQVSSSRVENLIAGQYNWVVSFSKAVLDAAGQVQGVLLIDLNYQIIDRLCADIQLGSRGYIYLIDQSGGILWHPQQDLIYAGLKEENAQQVLAAKNGRMLLGKGSGCRLYVACASEATGWTAVGVAYTQELLRSRDRIYQT
;
A
#
# COMPACT_ATOMS: atom_id res chain seq x y z
N MET A 1 -14.21 -21.43 -69.38
CA MET A 1 -12.94 -22.05 -69.71
C MET A 1 -11.92 -20.97 -70.03
N THR A 2 -11.47 -20.14 -69.04
CA THR A 2 -10.50 -19.06 -69.33
C THR A 2 -9.76 -18.61 -68.06
N GLU A 3 -9.23 -19.52 -67.24
CA GLU A 3 -8.36 -19.14 -66.07
C GLU A 3 -7.09 -19.98 -65.88
N ALA A 4 -6.67 -20.77 -66.86
CA ALA A 4 -5.51 -21.68 -66.71
C ALA A 4 -4.30 -21.27 -67.52
N ARG A 5 -4.15 -20.01 -68.00
CA ARG A 5 -3.06 -19.62 -68.92
C ARG A 5 -2.07 -18.57 -68.45
N LEU A 6 -2.05 -18.18 -67.17
CA LEU A 6 -1.11 -17.15 -66.68
C LEU A 6 0.26 -17.72 -66.20
N PHE A 7 0.40 -19.02 -66.02
CA PHE A 7 1.64 -19.64 -65.49
C PHE A 7 2.61 -20.25 -66.53
N SER A 8 2.32 -20.11 -67.82
CA SER A 8 3.04 -20.87 -68.90
C SER A 8 4.20 -20.14 -69.61
N ARG A 9 4.61 -18.91 -69.18
CA ARG A 9 5.62 -18.12 -69.92
C ARG A 9 6.85 -17.78 -69.14
N HIS A 10 7.12 -18.31 -67.98
CA HIS A 10 8.36 -18.01 -67.27
C HIS A 10 9.38 -19.15 -67.41
N SER A 11 10.62 -18.79 -67.79
CA SER A 11 11.73 -19.71 -67.86
C SER A 11 11.90 -20.47 -66.52
N ILE A 12 12.46 -21.68 -66.56
CA ILE A 12 12.74 -22.48 -65.36
C ILE A 12 13.55 -21.66 -64.32
N GLY A 13 14.51 -20.84 -64.81
CA GLY A 13 15.29 -19.94 -63.97
C GLY A 13 14.41 -18.91 -63.16
N THR A 14 13.39 -18.36 -63.83
CA THR A 14 12.45 -17.41 -63.15
C THR A 14 11.62 -18.07 -62.07
N ARG A 15 11.21 -19.33 -62.25
CA ARG A 15 10.48 -20.11 -61.25
C ARG A 15 11.38 -20.46 -60.06
N ILE A 16 12.62 -20.84 -60.30
CA ILE A 16 13.60 -21.12 -59.24
C ILE A 16 13.88 -19.82 -58.45
N ALA A 17 14.13 -18.70 -59.13
CA ALA A 17 14.38 -17.40 -58.49
C ALA A 17 13.17 -16.95 -57.65
N ALA A 18 11.93 -17.14 -58.12
CA ALA A 18 10.71 -16.83 -57.38
C ALA A 18 10.55 -17.70 -56.11
N LEU A 19 10.89 -19.01 -56.21
CA LEU A 19 10.87 -19.92 -55.06
C LEU A 19 11.91 -19.51 -53.99
N PHE A 20 13.13 -19.16 -54.41
CA PHE A 20 14.17 -18.68 -53.51
C PHE A 20 13.76 -17.36 -52.83
N MET A 21 13.19 -16.43 -53.61
CA MET A 21 12.69 -15.15 -53.05
C MET A 21 11.54 -15.36 -52.03
N LEU A 22 10.62 -16.26 -52.31
CA LEU A 22 9.57 -16.66 -51.40
C LEU A 22 10.13 -17.30 -50.12
N LEU A 23 11.12 -18.19 -50.28
CA LEU A 23 11.78 -18.85 -49.15
C LEU A 23 12.49 -17.83 -48.24
N ILE A 24 13.23 -16.90 -48.82
CA ILE A 24 13.90 -15.81 -48.07
C ILE A 24 12.86 -14.96 -47.35
N LEU A 25 11.74 -14.62 -47.99
CA LEU A 25 10.67 -13.82 -47.39
C LEU A 25 10.01 -14.54 -46.21
N VAL A 26 9.76 -15.83 -46.31
CA VAL A 26 9.21 -16.65 -45.22
C VAL A 26 10.20 -16.76 -44.06
N ILE A 27 11.49 -16.99 -44.34
CA ILE A 27 12.51 -17.07 -43.28
C ILE A 27 12.65 -15.73 -42.56
N THR A 28 12.74 -14.62 -43.31
CA THR A 28 12.84 -13.28 -42.69
C THR A 28 11.60 -12.93 -41.87
N ALA A 29 10.42 -13.25 -42.38
CA ALA A 29 9.17 -13.05 -41.64
C ALA A 29 9.12 -13.88 -40.34
N ALA A 30 9.53 -15.15 -40.41
CA ALA A 30 9.62 -16.03 -39.23
C ALA A 30 10.67 -15.53 -38.22
N MET A 31 11.85 -15.13 -38.65
CA MET A 31 12.88 -14.55 -37.78
C MET A 31 12.41 -13.26 -37.14
N THR A 32 11.77 -12.38 -37.90
CA THR A 32 11.22 -11.12 -37.38
C THR A 32 10.15 -11.41 -36.32
N TYR A 33 9.25 -12.35 -36.57
CA TYR A 33 8.21 -12.74 -35.59
C TYR A 33 8.83 -13.28 -34.30
N VAL A 34 9.79 -14.20 -34.39
CA VAL A 34 10.49 -14.76 -33.23
C VAL A 34 11.24 -13.66 -32.46
N SER A 35 11.96 -12.79 -33.15
CA SER A 35 12.72 -11.68 -32.55
C SER A 35 11.79 -10.72 -31.78
N ILE A 36 10.66 -10.36 -32.40
CA ILE A 36 9.67 -9.49 -31.72
C ILE A 36 9.08 -10.18 -30.48
N SER A 37 8.75 -11.47 -30.60
CA SER A 37 8.17 -12.23 -29.48
C SER A 37 9.14 -12.35 -28.29
N VAL A 38 10.39 -12.71 -28.55
CA VAL A 38 11.43 -12.83 -27.53
C VAL A 38 11.71 -11.48 -26.88
N SER A 39 11.92 -10.43 -27.68
CA SER A 39 12.19 -9.08 -27.17
C SER A 39 11.03 -8.53 -26.32
N THR A 40 9.79 -8.84 -26.68
CA THR A 40 8.62 -8.41 -25.90
C THR A 40 8.57 -9.10 -24.52
N ASN A 41 8.85 -10.41 -24.48
CA ASN A 41 8.86 -11.15 -23.22
C ASN A 41 9.99 -10.68 -22.30
N GLU A 42 11.19 -10.48 -22.81
CA GLU A 42 12.33 -9.95 -22.03
C GLU A 42 12.04 -8.56 -21.46
N LEU A 43 11.38 -7.67 -22.21
CA LEU A 43 10.98 -6.35 -21.72
C LEU A 43 9.94 -6.44 -20.62
N LEU A 44 8.95 -7.33 -20.75
CA LEU A 44 7.94 -7.55 -19.70
C LEU A 44 8.58 -8.14 -18.44
N ASP A 45 9.50 -9.09 -18.59
CA ASP A 45 10.19 -9.70 -17.45
C ASP A 45 11.09 -8.68 -16.74
N SER A 46 11.89 -7.91 -17.48
CA SER A 46 12.73 -6.84 -16.93
C SER A 46 11.89 -5.74 -16.24
N SER A 47 10.77 -5.33 -16.84
CA SER A 47 9.89 -4.35 -16.25
C SER A 47 9.19 -4.88 -14.99
N THR A 48 8.83 -6.16 -14.98
CA THR A 48 8.28 -6.81 -13.80
C THR A 48 9.28 -6.82 -12.67
N GLU A 49 10.51 -7.24 -12.94
CA GLU A 49 11.60 -7.29 -11.95
C GLU A 49 11.89 -5.90 -11.38
N TYR A 50 12.00 -4.88 -12.23
CA TYR A 50 12.18 -3.50 -11.79
C TYR A 50 11.03 -3.02 -10.92
N THR A 51 9.78 -3.27 -11.32
CA THR A 51 8.58 -2.91 -10.56
C THR A 51 8.56 -3.62 -9.21
N GLU A 52 8.90 -4.91 -9.19
CA GLU A 52 8.97 -5.70 -7.95
C GLU A 52 10.03 -5.15 -6.98
N GLN A 53 11.22 -4.78 -7.47
CA GLN A 53 12.27 -4.19 -6.64
C GLN A 53 11.81 -2.87 -6.02
N LEU A 54 11.12 -2.00 -6.79
CA LEU A 54 10.57 -0.75 -6.26
C LEU A 54 9.50 -1.00 -5.19
N ILE A 55 8.58 -1.93 -5.43
CA ILE A 55 7.53 -2.26 -4.47
C ILE A 55 8.10 -2.86 -3.19
N ARG A 56 9.07 -3.77 -3.30
CA ARG A 56 9.77 -4.34 -2.14
C ARG A 56 10.46 -3.26 -1.31
N ARG A 57 11.02 -2.26 -1.96
CA ARG A 57 11.61 -1.10 -1.25
C ARG A 57 10.56 -0.32 -0.49
N VAL A 58 9.40 -0.04 -1.09
CA VAL A 58 8.29 0.64 -0.40
C VAL A 58 7.83 -0.17 0.81
N ASN A 59 7.60 -1.47 0.63
CA ASN A 59 7.21 -2.33 1.74
C ASN A 59 8.24 -2.29 2.87
N ALA A 60 9.53 -2.40 2.56
CA ALA A 60 10.59 -2.36 3.59
C ALA A 60 10.61 -1.01 4.34
N GLU A 61 10.35 0.11 3.65
CA GLU A 61 10.24 1.42 4.28
C GLU A 61 8.97 1.53 5.15
N LEU A 62 7.82 1.00 4.69
CA LEU A 62 6.59 0.93 5.48
C LEU A 62 6.76 0.03 6.71
N ASP A 63 7.35 -1.15 6.55
CA ASP A 63 7.61 -2.09 7.64
C ASP A 63 8.50 -1.45 8.73
N MET A 64 9.50 -0.68 8.33
CA MET A 64 10.34 0.08 9.27
C MET A 64 9.52 1.10 10.07
N TYR A 65 8.56 1.80 9.45
CA TYR A 65 7.67 2.71 10.19
C TYR A 65 6.76 1.96 11.16
N VAL A 66 6.27 0.81 10.79
CA VAL A 66 5.47 -0.04 11.69
C VAL A 66 6.27 -0.48 12.90
N GLU A 67 7.50 -0.98 12.70
CA GLU A 67 8.39 -1.35 13.81
C GLU A 67 8.68 -0.16 14.73
N TYR A 68 8.93 1.03 14.19
CA TYR A 68 9.08 2.23 15.02
C TYR A 68 7.84 2.55 15.85
N MET A 69 6.64 2.34 15.29
CA MET A 69 5.41 2.59 16.05
C MET A 69 5.18 1.54 17.13
N LYS A 70 5.56 0.29 16.89
CA LYS A 70 5.57 -0.77 17.90
C LYS A 70 6.51 -0.41 19.04
N ASP A 71 7.75 -0.02 18.75
CA ASP A 71 8.73 0.39 19.76
C ASP A 71 8.23 1.58 20.60
N ILE A 72 7.63 2.58 19.96
CA ILE A 72 7.05 3.74 20.66
C ILE A 72 5.86 3.31 21.53
N SER A 73 5.00 2.42 21.02
CA SER A 73 3.86 1.89 21.78
C SER A 73 4.33 1.15 23.03
N ASP A 74 5.31 0.27 22.91
CA ASP A 74 5.89 -0.49 24.01
C ASP A 74 6.53 0.45 25.05
N PHE A 75 7.31 1.43 24.59
CA PHE A 75 7.90 2.44 25.47
C PHE A 75 6.86 3.22 26.27
N ILE A 76 5.69 3.53 25.67
CA ILE A 76 4.59 4.24 26.36
C ILE A 76 3.88 3.30 27.34
N VAL A 77 3.56 2.08 26.91
CA VAL A 77 2.83 1.10 27.72
C VAL A 77 3.62 0.71 28.99
N ASP A 78 4.94 0.54 28.85
CA ASP A 78 5.83 0.17 29.97
C ASP A 78 6.10 1.33 30.92
N ASN A 79 5.56 2.52 30.66
CA ASN A 79 5.84 3.70 31.47
C ASN A 79 4.98 3.73 32.74
N GLY A 80 5.64 3.83 33.90
CA GLY A 80 4.94 3.84 35.20
C GLY A 80 3.94 4.99 35.40
N ALA A 81 4.14 6.16 34.77
CA ALA A 81 3.17 7.26 34.85
C ALA A 81 1.91 6.96 34.04
N VAL A 82 2.03 6.24 32.93
CA VAL A 82 0.88 5.76 32.13
C VAL A 82 0.09 4.73 32.90
N ALA A 83 0.75 3.75 33.50
CA ALA A 83 0.11 2.73 34.34
C ALA A 83 -0.62 3.37 35.55
N ALA A 84 0.02 4.32 36.25
CA ALA A 84 -0.57 5.02 37.38
C ALA A 84 -1.81 5.85 36.99
N TYR A 85 -1.78 6.49 35.80
CA TYR A 85 -2.93 7.22 35.28
C TYR A 85 -4.10 6.27 34.99
N LEU A 86 -3.85 5.17 34.26
CA LEU A 86 -4.91 4.21 33.92
C LEU A 86 -5.53 3.59 35.15
N GLN A 87 -4.73 3.18 36.13
CA GLN A 87 -5.22 2.66 37.37
C GLN A 87 -6.09 3.70 38.10
N ALA A 88 -5.61 4.93 38.27
CA ALA A 88 -6.35 6.00 38.93
C ALA A 88 -7.65 6.34 38.20
N ALA A 89 -7.66 6.32 36.90
CA ALA A 89 -8.86 6.56 36.09
C ALA A 89 -9.91 5.46 36.29
N ASN A 90 -9.50 4.20 36.21
CA ASN A 90 -10.40 3.05 36.37
C ASN A 90 -10.96 2.94 37.81
N GLU A 91 -10.19 3.38 38.79
CA GLU A 91 -10.65 3.44 40.19
C GLU A 91 -11.41 4.74 40.54
N HIS A 92 -11.67 5.61 39.57
CA HIS A 92 -12.31 6.93 39.75
C HIS A 92 -11.60 7.82 40.78
N ARG A 93 -10.27 7.72 40.86
CA ARG A 93 -9.41 8.46 41.80
C ARG A 93 -8.35 9.30 41.07
N LEU A 94 -8.73 9.86 39.92
CA LEU A 94 -7.85 10.70 39.12
C LEU A 94 -7.34 11.91 39.92
N THR A 95 -6.05 12.13 39.84
CA THR A 95 -5.40 13.32 40.40
C THR A 95 -4.73 14.12 39.27
N ASP A 96 -4.63 15.44 39.47
CA ASP A 96 -3.90 16.30 38.52
C ASP A 96 -2.47 15.88 38.31
N ALA A 97 -1.81 15.29 39.31
CA ALA A 97 -0.45 14.81 39.21
C ALA A 97 -0.35 13.60 38.27
N ALA A 98 -1.25 12.61 38.38
CA ALA A 98 -1.31 11.45 37.50
C ALA A 98 -1.61 11.87 36.06
N CYS A 99 -2.58 12.77 35.86
CA CYS A 99 -2.89 13.30 34.52
C CYS A 99 -1.68 14.01 33.89
N ARG A 100 -1.03 14.92 34.60
CA ARG A 100 0.15 15.64 34.08
C ARG A 100 1.31 14.71 33.82
N GLY A 101 1.57 13.72 34.69
CA GLY A 101 2.66 12.74 34.50
C GLY A 101 2.48 11.93 33.22
N ALA A 102 1.31 11.35 33.01
CA ALA A 102 1.01 10.59 31.79
C ALA A 102 1.00 11.50 30.55
N GLN A 103 0.36 12.68 30.62
CA GLN A 103 0.33 13.63 29.50
C GLN A 103 1.72 14.05 29.04
N GLN A 104 2.66 14.29 29.97
CA GLN A 104 4.04 14.62 29.63
C GLN A 104 4.73 13.48 28.87
N GLN A 105 4.47 12.22 29.22
CA GLN A 105 5.00 11.05 28.50
C GLN A 105 4.42 10.95 27.10
N LEU A 106 3.10 11.08 26.94
CA LEU A 106 2.46 11.08 25.62
C LEU A 106 2.97 12.23 24.76
N ALA A 107 3.10 13.43 25.31
CA ALA A 107 3.61 14.60 24.61
C ALA A 107 5.08 14.46 24.21
N ALA A 108 5.91 13.82 25.05
CA ALA A 108 7.31 13.52 24.71
C ALA A 108 7.39 12.50 23.58
N ALA A 109 6.60 11.42 23.64
CA ALA A 109 6.54 10.41 22.58
C ALA A 109 6.04 10.99 21.25
N GLN A 110 5.02 11.86 21.28
CA GLN A 110 4.52 12.53 20.07
C GLN A 110 5.57 13.40 19.38
N LYS A 111 6.51 13.96 20.12
CA LYS A 111 7.60 14.79 19.57
C LYS A 111 8.76 13.98 18.97
N ILE A 112 8.82 12.66 19.18
CA ILE A 112 9.87 11.80 18.63
C ILE A 112 9.84 11.83 17.11
N ARG A 113 8.63 11.88 16.52
CA ARG A 113 8.41 11.91 15.08
C ARG A 113 7.38 12.96 14.69
N ALA A 114 7.70 13.76 13.69
CA ALA A 114 6.78 14.79 13.18
C ALA A 114 5.53 14.21 12.50
N GLU A 115 5.61 12.96 12.09
CA GLU A 115 4.53 12.22 11.44
C GLU A 115 3.44 11.76 12.42
N ILE A 116 3.72 11.71 13.72
CA ILE A 116 2.72 11.38 14.74
C ILE A 116 1.78 12.57 14.92
N THR A 117 0.55 12.41 14.45
CA THR A 117 -0.48 13.45 14.52
C THR A 117 -1.04 13.57 15.93
N SER A 118 -1.34 12.42 16.56
CA SER A 118 -1.87 12.37 17.90
C SER A 118 -1.47 11.09 18.63
N ILE A 119 -1.42 11.18 19.95
CA ILE A 119 -1.36 10.03 20.83
C ILE A 119 -2.48 10.19 21.87
N ALA A 120 -3.30 9.16 22.01
CA ALA A 120 -4.37 9.11 22.99
C ALA A 120 -4.25 7.87 23.87
N LEU A 121 -4.56 8.03 25.14
CA LEU A 121 -4.68 6.96 26.13
C LEU A 121 -6.10 6.90 26.65
N ILE A 122 -6.77 5.77 26.44
CA ILE A 122 -8.19 5.59 26.71
C ILE A 122 -8.36 4.57 27.84
N PRO A 123 -8.69 4.99 29.06
CA PRO A 123 -8.97 4.08 30.18
C PRO A 123 -10.20 3.21 29.90
N GLN A 124 -10.25 2.02 30.50
CA GLN A 124 -11.42 1.14 30.43
C GLN A 124 -12.69 1.80 31.03
N SER A 125 -12.53 2.68 32.03
CA SER A 125 -13.62 3.46 32.63
C SER A 125 -14.18 4.54 31.70
N GLY A 126 -13.57 4.77 30.52
CA GLY A 126 -13.96 5.79 29.55
C GLY A 126 -13.18 7.10 29.68
N GLY A 127 -13.46 7.99 28.74
CA GLY A 127 -12.69 9.22 28.58
C GLY A 127 -11.42 9.00 27.73
N ALA A 128 -10.60 10.03 27.57
CA ALA A 128 -9.32 9.95 26.89
C ALA A 128 -8.36 11.02 27.42
N LEU A 129 -7.08 10.68 27.49
CA LEU A 129 -5.98 11.61 27.74
C LEU A 129 -5.15 11.73 26.44
N PHE A 130 -4.87 12.96 26.03
CA PHE A 130 -4.13 13.25 24.82
C PHE A 130 -2.73 13.79 25.11
N GLY A 131 -1.76 13.46 24.26
CA GLY A 131 -0.43 14.05 24.33
C GLY A 131 -0.39 15.55 24.00
N SER A 132 -1.29 16.00 23.13
CA SER A 132 -1.41 17.41 22.77
C SER A 132 -2.15 18.20 23.83
N GLU A 133 -1.58 19.35 24.25
CA GLU A 133 -2.24 20.26 25.18
C GLU A 133 -3.50 20.86 24.55
N GLY A 134 -4.58 20.92 25.34
CA GLY A 134 -5.86 21.47 24.89
C GLY A 134 -6.69 20.55 24.00
N ALA A 135 -6.19 19.38 23.62
CA ALA A 135 -6.99 18.38 22.94
C ALA A 135 -8.10 17.85 23.89
N SER A 136 -9.29 17.68 23.34
CA SER A 136 -10.44 17.15 24.07
C SER A 136 -11.12 16.05 23.27
N LEU A 137 -11.70 15.10 24.00
CA LEU A 137 -12.46 14.01 23.40
C LEU A 137 -13.68 14.55 22.65
N ASN A 138 -13.85 14.10 21.41
CA ASN A 138 -15.06 14.36 20.66
C ASN A 138 -16.21 13.53 21.24
N THR A 139 -17.18 14.21 21.86
CA THR A 139 -18.33 13.58 22.51
C THR A 139 -19.24 12.81 21.57
N TYR A 140 -19.13 13.03 20.26
CA TYR A 140 -19.86 12.31 19.22
C TYR A 140 -19.11 11.10 18.68
N SER A 141 -17.85 10.91 19.07
CA SER A 141 -17.06 9.75 18.67
C SER A 141 -17.51 8.51 19.44
N ASN A 142 -17.95 7.49 18.70
CA ASN A 142 -18.21 6.17 19.27
C ASN A 142 -16.99 5.25 19.08
N TYR A 143 -15.89 5.59 19.75
CA TYR A 143 -14.64 4.86 19.61
C TYR A 143 -14.70 3.41 20.07
N HIS A 144 -15.63 3.04 20.95
CA HIS A 144 -15.80 1.65 21.42
C HIS A 144 -16.18 0.65 20.30
N THR A 145 -16.73 1.15 19.18
CA THR A 145 -17.08 0.33 18.02
C THR A 145 -16.10 0.52 16.87
N ALA A 146 -15.07 1.32 17.04
CA ALA A 146 -14.05 1.51 16.02
C ALA A 146 -13.13 0.28 15.93
N ASP A 147 -12.81 -0.12 14.69
CA ASP A 147 -12.02 -1.32 14.43
C ASP A 147 -10.71 -1.32 15.22
N TRP A 148 -9.96 -0.21 15.22
CA TRP A 148 -8.71 -0.07 15.95
C TRP A 148 -8.85 -0.31 17.46
N TYR A 149 -10.01 0.00 18.06
CA TYR A 149 -10.27 -0.23 19.47
C TYR A 149 -10.64 -1.68 19.75
N VAL A 150 -11.50 -2.23 18.90
CA VAL A 150 -11.96 -3.63 19.01
C VAL A 150 -10.79 -4.59 18.76
N ASP A 151 -9.98 -4.34 17.74
CA ASP A 151 -8.84 -5.16 17.39
C ASP A 151 -7.75 -5.17 18.49
N ALA A 152 -7.47 -4.00 19.10
CA ALA A 152 -6.55 -3.91 20.23
C ALA A 152 -7.01 -4.73 21.45
N LEU A 153 -8.32 -4.83 21.67
CA LEU A 153 -8.87 -5.65 22.76
C LEU A 153 -8.94 -7.14 22.41
N ALA A 154 -9.05 -7.46 21.11
CA ALA A 154 -9.10 -8.85 20.64
C ALA A 154 -7.73 -9.53 20.72
N ASP A 155 -6.64 -8.79 20.49
CA ASP A 155 -5.27 -9.26 20.59
C ASP A 155 -4.43 -8.28 21.42
N PRO A 156 -4.49 -8.37 22.76
CA PRO A 156 -3.89 -7.38 23.64
C PRO A 156 -2.37 -7.32 23.65
N ASP A 157 -1.71 -8.40 23.26
CA ASP A 157 -0.23 -8.50 23.30
C ASP A 157 0.42 -7.81 22.09
N GLU A 158 -0.31 -7.67 20.98
CA GLU A 158 0.22 -7.16 19.72
C GLU A 158 -0.28 -5.72 19.44
N VAL A 159 0.56 -4.96 18.73
CA VAL A 159 0.16 -3.65 18.19
C VAL A 159 -0.65 -3.88 16.92
N GLN A 160 -1.88 -3.42 16.92
CA GLN A 160 -2.78 -3.48 15.77
C GLN A 160 -2.58 -2.27 14.85
N VAL A 161 -2.62 -2.49 13.55
CA VAL A 161 -2.46 -1.44 12.55
C VAL A 161 -3.75 -1.33 11.75
N SER A 162 -4.42 -0.18 11.84
CA SER A 162 -5.69 0.03 11.13
C SER A 162 -5.48 0.36 9.65
N SER A 163 -6.52 0.16 8.85
CA SER A 163 -6.65 0.81 7.54
C SER A 163 -6.65 2.35 7.68
N SER A 164 -6.43 3.06 6.57
CA SER A 164 -6.53 4.52 6.59
C SER A 164 -7.94 4.96 6.95
N ARG A 165 -8.05 5.91 7.87
CA ARG A 165 -9.31 6.44 8.38
C ARG A 165 -9.26 7.95 8.59
N VAL A 166 -10.43 8.57 8.71
CA VAL A 166 -10.52 9.95 9.20
C VAL A 166 -10.49 9.92 10.73
N GLU A 167 -9.49 10.60 11.31
CA GLU A 167 -9.42 10.80 12.75
C GLU A 167 -10.64 11.60 13.20
N ASN A 168 -11.32 11.13 14.21
CA ASN A 168 -12.53 11.76 14.77
C ASN A 168 -12.61 11.66 16.31
N LEU A 169 -11.54 11.20 16.95
CA LEU A 169 -11.47 11.06 18.40
C LEU A 169 -11.26 12.41 19.08
N ILE A 170 -10.47 13.31 18.45
CA ILE A 170 -10.21 14.66 18.96
C ILE A 170 -11.22 15.64 18.38
N ALA A 171 -11.85 16.43 19.25
CA ALA A 171 -12.81 17.43 18.84
C ALA A 171 -12.19 18.46 17.89
N GLY A 172 -12.82 18.63 16.72
CA GLY A 172 -12.38 19.58 15.69
C GLY A 172 -11.21 19.13 14.82
N GLN A 173 -10.75 17.90 14.94
CA GLN A 173 -9.75 17.29 14.07
C GLN A 173 -10.39 16.21 13.20
N TYR A 174 -10.06 16.24 11.90
CA TYR A 174 -10.58 15.31 10.89
C TYR A 174 -9.49 15.01 9.85
N ASN A 175 -8.30 14.66 10.32
CA ASN A 175 -7.17 14.34 9.47
C ASN A 175 -7.24 12.89 8.99
N TRP A 176 -6.75 12.63 7.78
CA TRP A 176 -6.48 11.27 7.34
C TRP A 176 -5.28 10.70 8.08
N VAL A 177 -5.48 9.54 8.72
CA VAL A 177 -4.47 8.88 9.54
C VAL A 177 -4.45 7.38 9.30
N VAL A 178 -3.32 6.76 9.64
CA VAL A 178 -3.19 5.33 9.91
C VAL A 178 -2.96 5.19 11.40
N SER A 179 -3.73 4.33 12.05
CA SER A 179 -3.73 4.21 13.50
C SER A 179 -3.02 2.94 13.96
N PHE A 180 -2.22 3.10 14.99
CA PHE A 180 -1.60 2.02 15.74
C PHE A 180 -2.25 1.98 17.11
N SER A 181 -2.78 0.83 17.48
CA SER A 181 -3.46 0.66 18.76
C SER A 181 -2.93 -0.55 19.52
N LYS A 182 -2.83 -0.43 20.83
CA LYS A 182 -2.38 -1.51 21.72
C LYS A 182 -3.14 -1.47 23.02
N ALA A 183 -3.58 -2.63 23.52
CA ALA A 183 -4.10 -2.71 24.86
C ALA A 183 -2.99 -2.50 25.88
N VAL A 184 -3.32 -1.81 26.97
CA VAL A 184 -2.42 -1.64 28.11
C VAL A 184 -2.88 -2.56 29.22
N LEU A 185 -1.99 -3.50 29.58
CA LEU A 185 -2.27 -4.52 30.60
C LEU A 185 -1.65 -4.15 31.94
N ASP A 186 -2.25 -4.60 33.02
CA ASP A 186 -1.62 -4.57 34.34
C ASP A 186 -0.70 -5.79 34.57
N ALA A 187 -0.07 -5.84 35.73
CA ALA A 187 0.80 -6.96 36.10
C ALA A 187 0.07 -8.33 36.24
N ALA A 188 -1.26 -8.32 36.30
CA ALA A 188 -2.09 -9.53 36.31
C ALA A 188 -2.61 -9.91 34.92
N GLY A 189 -2.21 -9.18 33.87
CA GLY A 189 -2.67 -9.38 32.49
C GLY A 189 -4.08 -8.87 32.21
N GLN A 190 -4.61 -7.99 33.05
CA GLN A 190 -5.94 -7.42 32.84
C GLN A 190 -5.84 -6.11 32.06
N VAL A 191 -6.72 -5.93 31.07
CA VAL A 191 -6.77 -4.70 30.28
C VAL A 191 -7.12 -3.51 31.18
N GLN A 192 -6.29 -2.48 31.14
CA GLN A 192 -6.51 -1.21 31.86
C GLN A 192 -6.98 -0.10 30.91
N GLY A 193 -6.71 -0.22 29.63
CA GLY A 193 -7.11 0.75 28.62
C GLY A 193 -6.49 0.43 27.27
N VAL A 194 -6.63 1.35 26.32
CA VAL A 194 -6.06 1.26 24.97
C VAL A 194 -5.22 2.50 24.69
N LEU A 195 -3.99 2.26 24.22
CA LEU A 195 -3.14 3.28 23.61
C LEU A 195 -3.49 3.38 22.13
N LEU A 196 -3.63 4.60 21.62
CA LEU A 196 -3.82 4.92 20.21
C LEU A 196 -2.75 5.91 19.76
N ILE A 197 -2.05 5.59 18.67
CA ILE A 197 -1.10 6.47 17.99
C ILE A 197 -1.58 6.66 16.56
N ASP A 198 -1.86 7.90 16.17
CA ASP A 198 -2.26 8.25 14.82
C ASP A 198 -1.10 8.85 14.05
N LEU A 199 -0.73 8.21 12.93
CA LEU A 199 0.24 8.73 11.97
C LEU A 199 -0.47 9.50 10.87
N ASN A 200 0.14 10.62 10.45
CA ASN A 200 -0.30 11.37 9.30
C ASN A 200 -0.21 10.50 8.04
N TYR A 201 -1.32 10.37 7.34
CA TYR A 201 -1.41 9.66 6.06
C TYR A 201 -0.40 10.16 5.00
N GLN A 202 0.03 11.42 5.08
CA GLN A 202 1.03 12.01 4.17
C GLN A 202 2.38 11.28 4.17
N ILE A 203 2.68 10.46 5.18
CA ILE A 203 3.90 9.64 5.17
C ILE A 203 3.81 8.57 4.09
N ILE A 204 2.66 7.91 3.98
CA ILE A 204 2.42 6.91 2.93
C ILE A 204 2.44 7.59 1.56
N ASP A 205 1.83 8.77 1.46
CA ASP A 205 1.85 9.57 0.22
C ASP A 205 3.29 9.85 -0.24
N ARG A 206 4.16 10.33 0.66
CA ARG A 206 5.57 10.58 0.34
C ARG A 206 6.34 9.32 -0.08
N LEU A 207 6.10 8.19 0.55
CA LEU A 207 6.78 6.94 0.24
C LEU A 207 6.37 6.37 -1.13
N CYS A 208 5.13 6.59 -1.52
CA CYS A 208 4.55 6.00 -2.73
C CYS A 208 4.51 6.97 -3.93
N ALA A 209 4.36 8.28 -3.72
CA ALA A 209 4.15 9.26 -4.79
C ALA A 209 5.37 9.45 -5.69
N ASP A 210 6.59 9.29 -5.15
CA ASP A 210 7.84 9.46 -5.91
C ASP A 210 8.12 8.28 -6.86
N ILE A 211 7.34 7.21 -6.78
CA ILE A 211 7.56 6.02 -7.60
C ILE A 211 6.77 6.10 -8.88
N GLN A 212 7.51 6.22 -9.98
CA GLN A 212 6.96 6.27 -11.32
C GLN A 212 7.22 4.96 -12.07
N LEU A 213 6.16 4.29 -12.48
CA LEU A 213 6.21 3.08 -13.31
C LEU A 213 5.89 3.43 -14.78
N GLY A 214 6.87 4.00 -15.46
CA GLY A 214 6.66 4.64 -16.76
C GLY A 214 6.06 6.05 -16.62
N SER A 215 5.31 6.52 -17.60
CA SER A 215 4.69 7.87 -17.59
C SER A 215 3.30 7.91 -16.96
N ARG A 216 2.59 6.78 -16.93
CA ARG A 216 1.20 6.67 -16.42
C ARG A 216 1.05 5.62 -15.31
N GLY A 217 2.07 4.80 -15.11
CA GLY A 217 2.05 3.77 -14.08
C GLY A 217 2.18 4.37 -12.68
N TYR A 218 1.68 3.65 -11.70
CA TYR A 218 1.60 4.08 -10.30
C TYR A 218 1.65 2.88 -9.35
N ILE A 219 1.79 3.18 -8.07
CA ILE A 219 1.62 2.20 -6.99
C ILE A 219 0.34 2.54 -6.23
N TYR A 220 -0.28 1.55 -5.63
CA TYR A 220 -1.31 1.70 -4.61
C TYR A 220 -1.16 0.63 -3.54
N LEU A 221 -1.75 0.84 -2.38
CA LEU A 221 -1.71 -0.07 -1.24
C LEU A 221 -3.11 -0.59 -0.92
N ILE A 222 -3.20 -1.87 -0.60
CA ILE A 222 -4.42 -2.53 -0.17
C ILE A 222 -4.19 -3.29 1.14
N ASP A 223 -5.24 -3.40 1.94
CA ASP A 223 -5.26 -4.24 3.13
C ASP A 223 -5.56 -5.71 2.80
N GLN A 224 -5.59 -6.55 3.82
CA GLN A 224 -5.85 -8.00 3.69
C GLN A 224 -7.25 -8.30 3.14
N SER A 225 -8.22 -7.38 3.28
CA SER A 225 -9.59 -7.52 2.77
C SER A 225 -9.73 -7.03 1.32
N GLY A 226 -8.72 -6.35 0.78
CA GLY A 226 -8.73 -5.67 -0.52
C GLY A 226 -9.27 -4.25 -0.45
N GLY A 227 -9.41 -3.69 0.75
CA GLY A 227 -9.67 -2.28 0.94
C GLY A 227 -8.46 -1.44 0.51
N ILE A 228 -8.71 -0.31 -0.17
CA ILE A 228 -7.63 0.57 -0.62
C ILE A 228 -7.16 1.42 0.56
N LEU A 229 -5.93 1.19 0.99
CA LEU A 229 -5.25 1.97 2.03
C LEU A 229 -4.73 3.29 1.50
N TRP A 230 -4.09 3.25 0.34
CA TRP A 230 -3.53 4.41 -0.33
C TRP A 230 -3.61 4.28 -1.85
N HIS A 231 -3.91 5.40 -2.51
CA HIS A 231 -3.94 5.50 -3.96
C HIS A 231 -3.54 6.92 -4.39
N PRO A 232 -2.74 7.13 -5.47
CA PRO A 232 -2.35 8.47 -5.93
C PRO A 232 -3.53 9.34 -6.38
N GLN A 233 -4.69 8.73 -6.60
CA GLN A 233 -5.96 9.40 -6.91
C GLN A 233 -7.04 9.01 -5.88
N GLN A 234 -6.71 9.15 -4.61
CA GLN A 234 -7.58 8.73 -3.49
C GLN A 234 -8.96 9.36 -3.56
N ASP A 235 -9.07 10.62 -3.96
CA ASP A 235 -10.35 11.33 -4.09
C ASP A 235 -11.29 10.65 -5.09
N LEU A 236 -10.74 10.13 -6.20
CA LEU A 236 -11.55 9.42 -7.21
C LEU A 236 -12.01 8.05 -6.71
N ILE A 237 -11.16 7.35 -5.97
CA ILE A 237 -11.52 6.07 -5.32
C ILE A 237 -12.66 6.32 -4.32
N TYR A 238 -12.51 7.34 -3.47
CA TYR A 238 -13.47 7.65 -2.43
C TYR A 238 -14.83 8.10 -2.99
N ALA A 239 -14.81 8.83 -4.11
CA ALA A 239 -16.02 9.23 -4.83
C ALA A 239 -16.68 8.09 -5.62
N GLY A 240 -16.09 6.89 -5.66
CA GLY A 240 -16.56 5.77 -6.49
C GLY A 240 -16.42 6.00 -7.99
N LEU A 241 -15.60 6.99 -8.39
CA LEU A 241 -15.36 7.32 -9.81
C LEU A 241 -14.22 6.51 -10.42
N LYS A 242 -13.43 5.83 -9.59
CA LYS A 242 -12.36 4.94 -9.99
C LYS A 242 -12.38 3.68 -9.12
N GLU A 243 -12.20 2.54 -9.78
CA GLU A 243 -12.07 1.24 -9.11
C GLU A 243 -10.75 0.59 -9.52
N GLU A 244 -10.16 -0.18 -8.61
CA GLU A 244 -8.97 -0.99 -8.84
C GLU A 244 -9.31 -2.49 -8.73
N ASN A 245 -8.48 -3.33 -9.38
CA ASN A 245 -8.66 -4.78 -9.38
C ASN A 245 -8.14 -5.45 -8.10
N ALA A 246 -8.38 -4.84 -6.93
CA ALA A 246 -7.79 -5.24 -5.64
C ALA A 246 -8.06 -6.72 -5.31
N GLN A 247 -9.29 -7.19 -5.47
CA GLN A 247 -9.65 -8.58 -5.17
C GLN A 247 -8.94 -9.59 -6.09
N GLN A 248 -8.77 -9.26 -7.37
CA GLN A 248 -8.07 -10.12 -8.31
C GLN A 248 -6.56 -10.16 -8.02
N VAL A 249 -6.01 -9.03 -7.60
CA VAL A 249 -4.61 -8.91 -7.21
C VAL A 249 -4.31 -9.72 -5.94
N LEU A 250 -5.17 -9.63 -4.91
CA LEU A 250 -5.05 -10.43 -3.69
C LEU A 250 -5.11 -11.94 -3.97
N ALA A 251 -6.03 -12.36 -4.87
CA ALA A 251 -6.16 -13.76 -5.25
C ALA A 251 -4.91 -14.31 -5.95
N ALA A 252 -4.14 -13.45 -6.63
CA ALA A 252 -2.91 -13.83 -7.32
C ALA A 252 -1.72 -14.03 -6.37
N LYS A 253 -1.80 -13.59 -5.10
CA LYS A 253 -0.75 -13.65 -4.05
C LYS A 253 0.63 -13.36 -4.62
N ASN A 254 1.39 -12.44 -4.14
CA ASN A 254 2.79 -12.15 -4.54
C ASN A 254 3.14 -12.62 -5.96
N GLY A 255 2.87 -11.80 -6.96
CA GLY A 255 3.14 -12.20 -8.34
C GLY A 255 2.77 -11.13 -9.36
N ARG A 256 2.90 -11.51 -10.63
CA ARG A 256 2.52 -10.66 -11.76
C ARG A 256 1.20 -11.09 -12.38
N MET A 257 0.42 -10.13 -12.83
CA MET A 257 -0.82 -10.37 -13.55
C MET A 257 -0.98 -9.35 -14.68
N LEU A 258 -1.40 -9.83 -15.85
CA LEU A 258 -1.76 -8.96 -16.97
C LEU A 258 -3.28 -8.87 -17.06
N LEU A 259 -3.83 -7.67 -16.99
CA LEU A 259 -5.26 -7.42 -17.13
C LEU A 259 -5.53 -6.40 -18.24
N GLY A 260 -6.62 -6.64 -18.97
CA GLY A 260 -7.03 -5.80 -20.09
C GLY A 260 -6.61 -6.37 -21.46
N LYS A 261 -6.96 -5.66 -22.52
CA LYS A 261 -6.65 -6.03 -23.91
C LYS A 261 -6.13 -4.83 -24.70
N GLY A 262 -5.22 -5.06 -25.63
CA GLY A 262 -4.70 -4.03 -26.53
C GLY A 262 -3.99 -2.91 -25.79
N SER A 263 -4.32 -1.66 -26.12
CA SER A 263 -3.69 -0.45 -25.53
C SER A 263 -4.05 -0.24 -24.06
N GLY A 264 -5.09 -0.90 -23.56
CA GLY A 264 -5.54 -0.86 -22.17
C GLY A 264 -4.95 -1.98 -21.30
N CYS A 265 -4.06 -2.83 -21.82
CA CYS A 265 -3.42 -3.90 -21.08
C CYS A 265 -2.47 -3.32 -20.03
N ARG A 266 -2.63 -3.75 -18.77
CA ARG A 266 -1.84 -3.32 -17.63
C ARG A 266 -1.15 -4.52 -16.99
N LEU A 267 0.11 -4.32 -16.63
CA LEU A 267 0.87 -5.23 -15.80
C LEU A 267 0.65 -4.83 -14.34
N TYR A 268 0.15 -5.76 -13.54
CA TYR A 268 0.05 -5.64 -12.09
C TYR A 268 1.15 -6.50 -11.47
N VAL A 269 1.88 -5.91 -10.55
CA VAL A 269 2.88 -6.61 -9.73
C VAL A 269 2.52 -6.36 -8.27
N ALA A 270 2.31 -7.42 -7.52
CA ALA A 270 1.89 -7.34 -6.12
C ALA A 270 2.94 -7.95 -5.20
N CYS A 271 3.25 -7.27 -4.11
CA CYS A 271 4.12 -7.76 -3.05
C CYS A 271 3.45 -7.50 -1.69
N ALA A 272 3.16 -8.56 -0.95
CA ALA A 272 2.63 -8.44 0.40
C ALA A 272 3.76 -8.19 1.40
N SER A 273 3.49 -7.36 2.40
CA SER A 273 4.30 -7.19 3.60
C SER A 273 3.87 -8.20 4.66
N GLU A 274 4.83 -8.87 5.28
CA GLU A 274 4.57 -9.78 6.40
C GLU A 274 4.34 -9.03 7.71
N ALA A 275 4.92 -7.83 7.86
CA ALA A 275 4.84 -7.04 9.08
C ALA A 275 3.50 -6.33 9.24
N THR A 276 2.89 -5.88 8.12
CA THR A 276 1.64 -5.13 8.13
C THR A 276 0.45 -5.94 7.63
N GLY A 277 0.70 -6.99 6.86
CA GLY A 277 -0.33 -7.69 6.09
C GLY A 277 -0.87 -6.88 4.90
N TRP A 278 -0.30 -5.70 4.63
CA TRP A 278 -0.66 -4.89 3.48
C TRP A 278 -0.02 -5.41 2.20
N THR A 279 -0.62 -5.12 1.08
CA THR A 279 -0.07 -5.48 -0.23
C THR A 279 0.17 -4.21 -1.04
N ALA A 280 1.42 -3.98 -1.41
CA ALA A 280 1.76 -2.93 -2.36
C ALA A 280 1.61 -3.47 -3.78
N VAL A 281 0.94 -2.71 -4.63
CA VAL A 281 0.59 -3.09 -6.00
C VAL A 281 1.11 -2.04 -6.97
N GLY A 282 2.02 -2.44 -7.84
CA GLY A 282 2.49 -1.63 -8.96
C GLY A 282 1.65 -1.88 -10.20
N VAL A 283 1.27 -0.81 -10.88
CA VAL A 283 0.51 -0.84 -12.14
C VAL A 283 1.34 -0.19 -13.23
N ALA A 284 1.73 -0.95 -14.25
CA ALA A 284 2.44 -0.45 -15.42
C ALA A 284 1.63 -0.69 -16.69
N TYR A 285 1.68 0.26 -17.63
CA TYR A 285 0.99 0.14 -18.91
C TYR A 285 1.88 -0.55 -19.93
N THR A 286 1.49 -1.73 -20.42
CA THR A 286 2.32 -2.52 -21.36
C THR A 286 2.62 -1.78 -22.66
N GLN A 287 1.73 -0.90 -23.12
CA GLN A 287 1.95 -0.08 -24.30
C GLN A 287 3.14 0.88 -24.15
N GLU A 288 3.38 1.41 -22.95
CA GLU A 288 4.51 2.30 -22.68
C GLU A 288 5.83 1.53 -22.67
N LEU A 289 5.80 0.33 -22.10
CA LEU A 289 6.95 -0.57 -22.07
C LEU A 289 7.40 -0.92 -23.50
N LEU A 290 6.44 -1.16 -24.40
CA LEU A 290 6.73 -1.47 -25.80
C LEU A 290 7.18 -0.24 -26.61
N ARG A 291 6.66 0.96 -26.34
CA ARG A 291 7.08 2.20 -27.02
C ARG A 291 8.52 2.61 -26.68
N SER A 292 9.00 2.33 -25.51
CA SER A 292 10.40 2.58 -25.13
C SER A 292 11.37 1.80 -26.02
N ARG A 293 10.98 0.60 -26.47
CA ARG A 293 11.72 -0.22 -27.43
C ARG A 293 11.87 0.47 -28.78
N ASP A 294 10.77 1.01 -29.35
CA ASP A 294 10.77 1.59 -30.69
C ASP A 294 11.69 2.82 -30.79
N ARG A 295 11.91 3.50 -29.66
CA ARG A 295 12.83 4.65 -29.58
C ARG A 295 14.31 4.23 -29.59
N ILE A 296 14.64 3.05 -29.04
CA ILE A 296 16.01 2.52 -29.02
C ILE A 296 16.45 2.03 -30.40
N TYR A 297 15.52 1.56 -31.23
CA TYR A 297 15.82 1.09 -32.59
C TYR A 297 15.80 2.20 -33.67
N GLN A 298 15.47 3.45 -33.31
CA GLN A 298 15.50 4.62 -34.23
C GLN A 298 16.76 5.48 -34.06
N THR A 299 17.67 5.13 -33.13
CA THR A 299 19.02 5.72 -32.98
C THR A 299 20.09 4.76 -33.50
#